data_477fc717be47b63253e2df1271042ad3
#
_entry.id   477fc717be47b63253e2df1271042ad3
#
_cell.length_a   1.000
_cell.length_b   1.000
_cell.length_c   1.000
_cell.angle_alpha   90.00
_cell.angle_beta   90.00
_cell.angle_gamma   90.00
#
_symmetry.space_group_name_H-M   'P 1'
#
loop_
_entity.id
_entity.type
_entity.pdbx_description
1 polymer ?
#
loop_
_entity_poly.entity_id
_entity_poly.type
_entity_poly.pdbx_seq_one_letter_code
_entity_poly.pdbx_strand_id
1 'polypeptide(L)'
;SKSKDLFMRNMMHELKTPITKAMFIAETLENEKTRENLQRAFKRMDDIIKELATVEKLTSKNTMIYKEENSFLNIYTRTLEIMMINPNNITANIEDFDLKVDNSMMPIALKNLIDNAIKFSPNKKAIIKANKEKIEIISLGEQLKHELSYYTEAFSQEEKRSDGFGLGLYIVKTIVNLHGYKLEYKYEDGKNYFIINMMK
;
A
#
# COMPACT_ATOMS: atom_id res chain seq x y z
N SER A 1 -8.07 -2.62 -22.71
CA SER A 1 -8.11 -3.64 -23.79
C SER A 1 -6.97 -4.63 -23.56
N LYS A 2 -7.15 -5.90 -23.91
CA LYS A 2 -6.13 -6.97 -23.73
C LYS A 2 -4.75 -6.56 -24.27
N SER A 3 -4.70 -5.77 -25.33
CA SER A 3 -3.47 -5.27 -25.93
C SER A 3 -2.75 -4.26 -25.01
N LYS A 4 -3.49 -3.37 -24.32
CA LYS A 4 -2.92 -2.39 -23.40
C LYS A 4 -2.36 -3.08 -22.15
N ASP A 5 -3.08 -4.07 -21.64
CA ASP A 5 -2.69 -4.82 -20.44
C ASP A 5 -1.42 -5.65 -20.70
N LEU A 6 -1.34 -6.31 -21.86
CA LEU A 6 -0.16 -7.05 -22.29
C LEU A 6 1.05 -6.13 -22.52
N PHE A 7 0.84 -4.98 -23.15
CA PHE A 7 1.87 -3.97 -23.38
C PHE A 7 2.45 -3.44 -22.03
N MET A 8 1.58 -3.08 -21.09
CA MET A 8 2.01 -2.60 -19.77
C MET A 8 2.82 -3.65 -19.02
N ARG A 9 2.37 -4.91 -19.02
CA ARG A 9 3.09 -6.02 -18.38
C ARG A 9 4.48 -6.23 -19.00
N ASN A 10 4.56 -6.27 -20.31
CA ASN A 10 5.83 -6.45 -21.03
C ASN A 10 6.78 -5.27 -20.75
N MET A 11 6.26 -4.03 -20.77
CA MET A 11 7.05 -2.85 -20.48
C MET A 11 7.60 -2.85 -19.05
N MET A 12 6.81 -3.28 -18.05
CA MET A 12 7.28 -3.41 -16.67
C MET A 12 8.39 -4.47 -16.53
N HIS A 13 8.27 -5.60 -17.21
CA HIS A 13 9.33 -6.61 -17.23
C HIS A 13 10.60 -6.10 -17.89
N GLU A 14 10.48 -5.40 -19.03
CA GLU A 14 11.61 -4.82 -19.74
C GLU A 14 12.30 -3.69 -18.95
N LEU A 15 11.57 -2.94 -18.13
CA LEU A 15 12.13 -1.91 -17.24
C LEU A 15 12.85 -2.50 -16.03
N LYS A 16 12.37 -3.61 -15.48
CA LYS A 16 12.95 -4.24 -14.30
C LYS A 16 14.40 -4.71 -14.57
N THR A 17 14.67 -5.25 -15.73
CA THR A 17 16.00 -5.76 -16.11
C THR A 17 17.09 -4.67 -16.07
N PRO A 18 16.96 -3.52 -16.75
CA PRO A 18 17.98 -2.47 -16.72
C PRO A 18 18.12 -1.85 -15.33
N ILE A 19 17.03 -1.72 -14.55
CA ILE A 19 17.09 -1.23 -13.18
C ILE A 19 17.89 -2.16 -12.30
N THR A 20 17.64 -3.48 -12.36
CA THR A 20 18.41 -4.47 -11.60
C THR A 20 19.90 -4.43 -11.97
N LYS A 21 20.24 -4.32 -13.27
CA LYS A 21 21.62 -4.16 -13.73
C LYS A 21 22.26 -2.88 -13.19
N ALA A 22 21.52 -1.77 -13.22
CA ALA A 22 22.02 -0.48 -12.71
C ALA A 22 22.23 -0.50 -11.18
N MET A 23 21.41 -1.25 -10.41
CA MET A 23 21.63 -1.47 -8.98
C MET A 23 22.96 -2.19 -8.72
N PHE A 24 23.27 -3.26 -9.47
CA PHE A 24 24.56 -3.96 -9.36
C PHE A 24 25.75 -3.06 -9.72
N ILE A 25 25.63 -2.25 -10.78
CA ILE A 25 26.69 -1.31 -11.15
C ILE A 25 26.87 -0.26 -10.04
N ALA A 26 25.79 0.23 -9.43
CA ALA A 26 25.87 1.20 -8.34
C ALA A 26 26.65 0.65 -7.12
N GLU A 27 26.58 -0.66 -6.86
CA GLU A 27 27.34 -1.30 -5.77
C GLU A 27 28.86 -1.24 -5.97
N THR A 28 29.34 -1.11 -7.20
CA THR A 28 30.77 -1.03 -7.54
C THR A 28 31.35 0.38 -7.43
N LEU A 29 30.54 1.41 -7.14
CA LEU A 29 31.02 2.78 -7.04
C LEU A 29 31.81 3.00 -5.74
N GLU A 30 32.97 3.62 -5.86
CA GLU A 30 33.84 3.93 -4.72
C GLU A 30 33.27 5.06 -3.84
N ASN A 31 32.57 6.03 -4.44
CA ASN A 31 31.95 7.12 -3.69
C ASN A 31 30.67 6.64 -2.99
N GLU A 32 30.75 6.47 -1.67
CA GLU A 32 29.67 5.94 -0.83
C GLU A 32 28.38 6.77 -0.95
N LYS A 33 28.47 8.09 -0.91
CA LYS A 33 27.28 8.96 -1.01
C LYS A 33 26.60 8.85 -2.38
N THR A 34 27.37 8.72 -3.45
CA THR A 34 26.84 8.53 -4.82
C THR A 34 26.19 7.16 -4.94
N ARG A 35 26.83 6.12 -4.41
CA ARG A 35 26.31 4.75 -4.36
C ARG A 35 24.96 4.69 -3.65
N GLU A 36 24.87 5.25 -2.44
CA GLU A 36 23.63 5.26 -1.66
C GLU A 36 22.49 6.04 -2.35
N ASN A 37 22.81 7.17 -2.99
CA ASN A 37 21.83 7.96 -3.73
C ASN A 37 21.27 7.18 -4.92
N LEU A 38 22.13 6.51 -5.68
CA LEU A 38 21.73 5.70 -6.82
C LEU A 38 20.93 4.47 -6.38
N GLN A 39 21.37 3.78 -5.33
CA GLN A 39 20.62 2.63 -4.78
C GLN A 39 19.21 3.05 -4.34
N ARG A 40 19.06 4.19 -3.67
CA ARG A 40 17.75 4.75 -3.29
C ARG A 40 16.89 5.07 -4.52
N ALA A 41 17.47 5.67 -5.55
CA ALA A 41 16.76 5.99 -6.79
C ALA A 41 16.27 4.72 -7.50
N PHE A 42 17.12 3.71 -7.67
CA PHE A 42 16.78 2.46 -8.32
C PHE A 42 15.75 1.65 -7.51
N LYS A 43 15.90 1.61 -6.18
CA LYS A 43 14.90 0.99 -5.31
C LYS A 43 13.53 1.65 -5.49
N ARG A 44 13.48 2.97 -5.55
CA ARG A 44 12.23 3.71 -5.79
C ARG A 44 11.61 3.36 -7.15
N MET A 45 12.42 3.24 -8.21
CA MET A 45 11.94 2.82 -9.53
C MET A 45 11.36 1.39 -9.51
N ASP A 46 12.02 0.46 -8.83
CA ASP A 46 11.51 -0.91 -8.64
C ASP A 46 10.18 -0.93 -7.87
N ASP A 47 10.05 -0.14 -6.82
CA ASP A 47 8.81 -0.01 -6.06
C ASP A 47 7.66 0.54 -6.92
N ILE A 48 7.92 1.56 -7.75
CA ILE A 48 6.94 2.10 -8.71
C ILE A 48 6.48 1.03 -9.69
N ILE A 49 7.40 0.25 -10.24
CA ILE A 49 7.07 -0.83 -11.17
C ILE A 49 6.19 -1.89 -10.50
N LYS A 50 6.48 -2.25 -9.25
CA LYS A 50 5.66 -3.19 -8.48
C LYS A 50 4.25 -2.65 -8.22
N GLU A 51 4.12 -1.36 -7.88
CA GLU A 51 2.81 -0.71 -7.71
C GLU A 51 2.02 -0.70 -9.02
N LEU A 52 2.65 -0.35 -10.14
CA LEU A 52 2.01 -0.38 -11.47
C LEU A 52 1.57 -1.79 -11.86
N ALA A 53 2.39 -2.80 -11.60
CA ALA A 53 2.02 -4.20 -11.85
C ALA A 53 0.81 -4.63 -10.99
N THR A 54 0.74 -4.15 -9.76
CA THR A 54 -0.40 -4.39 -8.87
C THR A 54 -1.66 -3.73 -9.41
N VAL A 55 -1.57 -2.46 -9.85
CA VAL A 55 -2.70 -1.75 -10.46
C VAL A 55 -3.18 -2.44 -11.71
N GLU A 56 -2.28 -2.85 -12.59
CA GLU A 56 -2.63 -3.58 -13.82
C GLU A 56 -3.39 -4.87 -13.49
N LYS A 57 -2.88 -5.65 -12.54
CA LYS A 57 -3.54 -6.87 -12.09
C LYS A 57 -4.95 -6.59 -11.54
N LEU A 58 -5.12 -5.55 -10.72
CA LEU A 58 -6.38 -5.21 -10.07
C LEU A 58 -7.43 -4.64 -11.05
N THR A 59 -6.99 -3.95 -12.10
CA THR A 59 -7.88 -3.28 -13.08
C THR A 59 -8.12 -4.10 -14.34
N SER A 60 -7.48 -5.26 -14.48
CA SER A 60 -7.69 -6.18 -15.58
C SER A 60 -9.15 -6.65 -15.62
N LYS A 61 -9.74 -6.70 -16.82
CA LYS A 61 -11.12 -7.19 -17.03
C LYS A 61 -11.37 -8.63 -16.55
N ASN A 62 -10.31 -9.40 -16.36
CA ASN A 62 -10.36 -10.79 -15.92
C ASN A 62 -9.94 -10.94 -14.46
N THR A 63 -9.86 -9.84 -13.68
CA THR A 63 -9.51 -9.94 -12.27
C THR A 63 -10.59 -10.71 -11.53
N MET A 64 -10.24 -11.92 -11.11
CA MET A 64 -11.08 -12.74 -10.25
C MET A 64 -10.60 -12.55 -8.80
N ILE A 65 -11.54 -12.27 -7.91
CA ILE A 65 -11.29 -12.21 -6.48
C ILE A 65 -11.72 -13.54 -5.85
N TYR A 66 -10.81 -14.19 -5.14
CA TYR A 66 -11.06 -15.45 -4.46
C TYR A 66 -11.21 -15.20 -2.96
N LYS A 67 -12.46 -14.97 -2.53
CA LYS A 67 -12.77 -14.72 -1.13
C LYS A 67 -12.91 -16.03 -0.37
N GLU A 68 -12.07 -16.21 0.63
CA GLU A 68 -12.10 -17.31 1.58
C GLU A 68 -12.35 -16.78 2.99
N GLU A 69 -12.98 -17.59 3.83
CA GLU A 69 -13.12 -17.29 5.25
C GLU A 69 -11.77 -17.50 5.93
N ASN A 70 -11.30 -16.48 6.64
CA ASN A 70 -10.01 -16.52 7.31
C ASN A 70 -10.04 -15.65 8.56
N SER A 71 -9.24 -16.00 9.57
CA SER A 71 -9.03 -15.18 10.75
C SER A 71 -8.33 -13.86 10.37
N PHE A 72 -8.78 -12.76 10.93
CA PHE A 72 -8.11 -11.46 10.71
C PHE A 72 -6.67 -11.48 11.20
N LEU A 73 -6.38 -12.21 12.26
CA LEU A 73 -5.01 -12.34 12.77
C LEU A 73 -4.07 -12.98 11.73
N ASN A 74 -4.54 -13.96 10.96
CA ASN A 74 -3.77 -14.55 9.86
C ASN A 74 -3.49 -13.53 8.75
N ILE A 75 -4.50 -12.73 8.37
CA ILE A 75 -4.34 -11.66 7.37
C ILE A 75 -3.35 -10.61 7.85
N TYR A 76 -3.45 -10.21 9.11
CA TYR A 76 -2.52 -9.25 9.73
C TYR A 76 -1.09 -9.78 9.77
N THR A 77 -0.89 -11.05 10.18
CA THR A 77 0.42 -11.70 10.19
C THR A 77 1.05 -11.69 8.79
N ARG A 78 0.30 -12.07 7.75
CA ARG A 78 0.76 -11.99 6.36
C ARG A 78 1.11 -10.56 5.94
N THR A 79 0.33 -9.58 6.40
CA THR A 79 0.63 -8.17 6.14
C THR A 79 2.00 -7.78 6.71
N LEU A 80 2.29 -8.15 7.95
CA LEU A 80 3.58 -7.88 8.58
C LEU A 80 4.75 -8.57 7.85
N GLU A 81 4.56 -9.81 7.39
CA GLU A 81 5.57 -10.56 6.63
C GLU A 81 5.98 -9.84 5.34
N ILE A 82 5.01 -9.29 4.58
CA ILE A 82 5.32 -8.57 3.33
C ILE A 82 5.84 -7.16 3.56
N MET A 83 5.62 -6.58 4.74
CA MET A 83 6.08 -5.21 5.07
C MET A 83 7.56 -5.16 5.42
N MET A 84 8.13 -6.24 5.97
CA MET A 84 9.51 -6.27 6.48
C MET A 84 9.82 -5.11 7.46
N ILE A 85 8.82 -4.67 8.25
CA ILE A 85 8.93 -3.53 9.16
C ILE A 85 9.24 -4.01 10.58
N ASN A 86 9.95 -3.15 11.32
CA ASN A 86 10.13 -3.32 12.76
C ASN A 86 8.74 -3.26 13.45
N PRO A 87 8.28 -4.33 14.11
CA PRO A 87 6.99 -4.38 14.78
C PRO A 87 6.82 -3.31 15.87
N ASN A 88 7.90 -2.70 16.37
CA ASN A 88 7.87 -1.63 17.36
C ASN A 88 7.20 -0.33 16.85
N ASN A 89 7.03 -0.18 15.53
CA ASN A 89 6.35 0.96 14.93
C ASN A 89 4.82 0.80 14.85
N ILE A 90 4.31 -0.38 15.25
CA ILE A 90 2.89 -0.71 15.16
C ILE A 90 2.37 -1.11 16.55
N THR A 91 1.29 -0.46 16.97
CA THR A 91 0.50 -0.89 18.13
C THR A 91 -0.79 -1.52 17.61
N ALA A 92 -1.00 -2.80 17.89
CA ALA A 92 -2.17 -3.53 17.43
C ALA A 92 -3.12 -3.82 18.60
N ASN A 93 -4.39 -3.44 18.42
CA ASN A 93 -5.51 -3.82 19.28
C ASN A 93 -6.54 -4.52 18.39
N ILE A 94 -6.40 -5.83 18.27
CA ILE A 94 -7.12 -6.68 17.34
C ILE A 94 -7.96 -7.67 18.16
N GLU A 95 -9.26 -7.64 17.94
CA GLU A 95 -10.12 -8.77 18.26
C GLU A 95 -9.91 -9.82 17.17
N ASP A 96 -9.78 -11.09 17.53
CA ASP A 96 -9.74 -12.15 16.52
C ASP A 96 -11.16 -12.46 16.04
N PHE A 97 -11.36 -12.39 14.73
CA PHE A 97 -12.64 -12.63 14.08
C PHE A 97 -12.41 -13.17 12.68
N ASP A 98 -13.37 -13.91 12.18
CA ASP A 98 -13.34 -14.41 10.80
C ASP A 98 -13.93 -13.38 9.84
N LEU A 99 -13.28 -13.24 8.68
CA LEU A 99 -13.75 -12.40 7.59
C LEU A 99 -13.52 -13.09 6.24
N LYS A 100 -14.41 -12.77 5.28
CA LYS A 100 -14.36 -13.36 3.93
C LYS A 100 -13.61 -12.45 2.97
N VAL A 101 -12.34 -12.74 2.74
CA VAL A 101 -11.43 -11.90 1.94
C VAL A 101 -10.54 -12.74 1.02
N ASP A 102 -9.96 -12.08 0.03
CA ASP A 102 -8.86 -12.63 -0.76
C ASP A 102 -7.55 -12.50 0.00
N ASN A 103 -6.95 -13.65 0.31
CA ASN A 103 -5.74 -13.77 1.14
C ASN A 103 -4.48 -13.18 0.51
N SER A 104 -4.50 -12.89 -0.79
CA SER A 104 -3.39 -12.26 -1.49
C SER A 104 -3.56 -10.74 -1.64
N MET A 105 -4.79 -10.26 -1.72
CA MET A 105 -5.09 -8.84 -1.97
C MET A 105 -5.26 -8.04 -0.68
N MET A 106 -5.99 -8.56 0.32
CA MET A 106 -6.24 -7.81 1.54
C MET A 106 -4.95 -7.41 2.29
N PRO A 107 -3.92 -8.28 2.41
CA PRO A 107 -2.63 -7.88 2.98
C PRO A 107 -1.96 -6.71 2.25
N ILE A 108 -2.12 -6.60 0.92
CA ILE A 108 -1.59 -5.47 0.14
C ILE A 108 -2.30 -4.16 0.51
N ALA A 109 -3.62 -4.19 0.69
CA ALA A 109 -4.37 -3.02 1.12
C ALA A 109 -3.96 -2.57 2.52
N LEU A 110 -3.87 -3.49 3.48
CA LEU A 110 -3.43 -3.20 4.84
C LEU A 110 -2.00 -2.66 4.88
N LYS A 111 -1.09 -3.30 4.15
CA LYS A 111 0.30 -2.82 4.00
C LYS A 111 0.33 -1.35 3.55
N ASN A 112 -0.38 -1.00 2.48
CA ASN A 112 -0.38 0.36 1.96
C ASN A 112 -0.92 1.38 2.97
N LEU A 113 -1.96 1.03 3.73
CA LEU A 113 -2.50 1.90 4.79
C LEU A 113 -1.51 2.06 5.94
N ILE A 114 -0.88 0.98 6.39
CA ILE A 114 0.09 1.00 7.50
C ILE A 114 1.35 1.75 7.09
N ASP A 115 1.88 1.50 5.89
CA ASP A 115 3.04 2.23 5.36
C ASP A 115 2.77 3.74 5.31
N ASN A 116 1.60 4.16 4.83
CA ASN A 116 1.18 5.55 4.81
C ASN A 116 1.10 6.12 6.23
N ALA A 117 0.48 5.40 7.16
CA ALA A 117 0.35 5.82 8.54
C ALA A 117 1.71 6.06 9.19
N ILE A 118 2.67 5.15 9.03
CA ILE A 118 4.04 5.29 9.56
C ILE A 118 4.80 6.40 8.83
N LYS A 119 4.71 6.45 7.51
CA LYS A 119 5.45 7.40 6.68
C LYS A 119 5.09 8.84 6.97
N PHE A 120 3.80 9.13 7.10
CA PHE A 120 3.30 10.49 7.23
C PHE A 120 3.07 10.94 8.69
N SER A 121 3.16 10.04 9.67
CA SER A 121 3.09 10.43 11.07
C SER A 121 4.41 11.02 11.57
N PRO A 122 4.35 12.08 12.42
CA PRO A 122 5.55 12.68 13.00
C PRO A 122 6.37 11.71 13.88
N ASN A 123 5.67 10.80 14.57
CA ASN A 123 6.28 9.83 15.47
C ASN A 123 6.64 8.49 14.80
N LYS A 124 6.41 8.36 13.47
CA LYS A 124 6.66 7.14 12.69
C LYS A 124 5.99 5.89 13.25
N LYS A 125 4.78 6.04 13.78
CA LYS A 125 3.99 4.96 14.37
C LYS A 125 2.60 4.89 13.78
N ALA A 126 2.06 3.66 13.75
CA ALA A 126 0.68 3.36 13.40
C ALA A 126 -0.01 2.60 14.54
N ILE A 127 -1.31 2.82 14.70
CA ILE A 127 -2.17 2.05 15.58
C ILE A 127 -3.17 1.32 14.71
N ILE A 128 -3.36 0.03 14.95
CA ILE A 128 -4.34 -0.78 14.25
C ILE A 128 -5.39 -1.23 15.25
N LYS A 129 -6.66 -0.96 14.94
CA LYS A 129 -7.81 -1.50 15.65
C LYS A 129 -8.67 -2.28 14.68
N ALA A 130 -9.08 -3.47 15.05
CA ALA A 130 -9.91 -4.31 14.18
C ALA A 130 -10.91 -5.12 14.99
N ASN A 131 -12.13 -5.19 14.47
CA ASN A 131 -13.22 -6.04 14.90
C ASN A 131 -14.02 -6.46 13.65
N LYS A 132 -15.10 -7.27 13.83
CA LYS A 132 -15.92 -7.77 12.70
C LYS A 132 -16.64 -6.69 11.87
N GLU A 133 -16.73 -5.47 12.34
CA GLU A 133 -17.41 -4.37 11.65
C GLU A 133 -16.45 -3.55 10.81
N LYS A 134 -15.24 -3.31 11.33
CA LYS A 134 -14.27 -2.40 10.71
C LYS A 134 -12.82 -2.70 11.08
N ILE A 135 -11.94 -2.28 10.19
CA ILE A 135 -10.49 -2.22 10.41
C ILE A 135 -10.08 -0.76 10.34
N GLU A 136 -9.43 -0.24 11.37
CA GLU A 136 -8.99 1.14 11.49
C GLU A 136 -7.47 1.20 11.54
N ILE A 137 -6.87 1.96 10.63
CA ILE A 137 -5.45 2.31 10.67
C ILE A 137 -5.36 3.77 11.08
N ILE A 138 -4.70 4.02 12.21
CA ILE A 138 -4.72 5.31 12.90
C ILE A 138 -3.28 5.82 13.02
N SER A 139 -3.08 7.10 12.72
CA SER A 139 -1.78 7.78 12.88
C SER A 139 -1.95 9.21 13.36
N LEU A 140 -0.97 9.71 14.10
CA LEU A 140 -0.88 11.14 14.41
C LEU A 140 -0.54 11.93 13.14
N GLY A 141 -1.00 13.16 13.04
CA GLY A 141 -0.64 14.05 11.96
C GLY A 141 -1.69 15.11 11.65
N GLU A 142 -1.39 15.94 10.67
CA GLU A 142 -2.32 16.95 10.17
C GLU A 142 -3.46 16.29 9.38
N GLN A 143 -4.63 16.93 9.39
CA GLN A 143 -5.77 16.53 8.59
C GLN A 143 -5.43 16.55 7.10
N LEU A 144 -6.01 15.65 6.32
CA LEU A 144 -5.94 15.71 4.86
C LEU A 144 -6.54 17.03 4.36
N LYS A 145 -5.90 17.65 3.37
CA LYS A 145 -6.35 18.94 2.80
C LYS A 145 -7.52 18.82 1.85
N HIS A 146 -7.66 17.65 1.24
CA HIS A 146 -8.70 17.34 0.27
C HIS A 146 -9.55 16.17 0.75
N GLU A 147 -10.68 15.98 0.12
CA GLU A 147 -11.54 14.83 0.32
C GLU A 147 -10.81 13.51 -0.01
N LEU A 148 -11.20 12.43 0.64
CA LEU A 148 -10.59 11.10 0.41
C LEU A 148 -10.61 10.69 -1.08
N SER A 149 -11.64 11.09 -1.82
CA SER A 149 -11.77 10.83 -3.26
C SER A 149 -10.56 11.32 -4.05
N TYR A 150 -10.03 12.52 -3.72
CA TYR A 150 -8.84 13.07 -4.35
C TYR A 150 -7.62 12.13 -4.19
N TYR A 151 -7.36 11.65 -2.98
CA TYR A 151 -6.20 10.80 -2.68
C TYR A 151 -6.34 9.36 -3.19
N THR A 152 -7.56 8.94 -3.52
CA THR A 152 -7.85 7.61 -4.05
C THR A 152 -7.94 7.56 -5.58
N GLU A 153 -7.67 8.66 -6.27
CA GLU A 153 -7.43 8.68 -7.71
C GLU A 153 -5.98 8.26 -8.01
N ALA A 154 -5.77 7.59 -9.14
CA ALA A 154 -4.43 7.18 -9.55
C ALA A 154 -3.55 8.41 -9.81
N PHE A 155 -2.32 8.37 -9.30
CA PHE A 155 -1.32 9.44 -9.43
C PHE A 155 -1.64 10.75 -8.68
N SER A 156 -2.55 10.70 -7.71
CA SER A 156 -2.85 11.85 -6.87
C SER A 156 -1.74 12.10 -5.85
N GLN A 157 -1.18 13.29 -5.84
CA GLN A 157 -0.18 13.71 -4.85
C GLN A 157 -0.38 15.17 -4.47
N GLU A 158 -0.13 15.51 -3.20
CA GLU A 158 0.12 16.90 -2.81
C GLU A 158 1.56 17.27 -3.19
N GLU A 159 1.75 18.46 -3.78
CA GLU A 159 3.06 18.94 -4.30
C GLU A 159 4.23 18.87 -3.30
N LYS A 160 3.94 18.89 -1.99
CA LYS A 160 4.95 18.84 -0.92
C LYS A 160 5.24 17.44 -0.35
N ARG A 161 4.50 16.41 -0.75
CA ARG A 161 4.66 15.03 -0.25
C ARG A 161 5.33 14.15 -1.31
N SER A 162 6.58 14.44 -1.62
CA SER A 162 7.33 13.90 -2.76
C SER A 162 7.71 12.41 -2.69
N ASP A 163 7.35 11.67 -1.63
CA ASP A 163 7.88 10.32 -1.39
C ASP A 163 6.93 9.17 -1.77
N GLY A 164 6.03 9.34 -2.70
CA GLY A 164 5.14 8.28 -3.20
C GLY A 164 4.79 8.54 -4.66
N PHE A 165 4.19 7.57 -5.34
CA PHE A 165 3.75 7.73 -6.72
C PHE A 165 2.25 8.02 -6.82
N GLY A 166 1.55 8.13 -5.67
CA GLY A 166 0.11 8.40 -5.62
C GLY A 166 -0.75 7.20 -6.02
N LEU A 167 -0.22 5.99 -5.93
CA LEU A 167 -0.94 4.75 -6.25
C LEU A 167 -1.39 3.97 -5.01
N GLY A 168 -0.78 4.19 -3.86
CA GLY A 168 -1.04 3.39 -2.66
C GLY A 168 -2.51 3.40 -2.24
N LEU A 169 -3.13 4.58 -2.08
CA LEU A 169 -4.55 4.69 -1.70
C LEU A 169 -5.50 4.30 -2.83
N TYR A 170 -5.11 4.47 -4.10
CA TYR A 170 -5.85 3.93 -5.23
C TYR A 170 -5.91 2.40 -5.19
N ILE A 171 -4.78 1.73 -4.91
CA ILE A 171 -4.72 0.27 -4.73
C ILE A 171 -5.62 -0.15 -3.57
N VAL A 172 -5.54 0.54 -2.42
CA VAL A 172 -6.41 0.26 -1.26
C VAL A 172 -7.88 0.35 -1.63
N LYS A 173 -8.31 1.46 -2.22
CA LYS A 173 -9.72 1.66 -2.64
C LYS A 173 -10.18 0.56 -3.59
N THR A 174 -9.34 0.21 -4.57
CA THR A 174 -9.67 -0.82 -5.56
C THR A 174 -9.87 -2.17 -4.89
N ILE A 175 -8.95 -2.59 -4.01
CA ILE A 175 -9.05 -3.86 -3.28
C ILE A 175 -10.27 -3.87 -2.36
N VAL A 176 -10.48 -2.81 -1.59
CA VAL A 176 -11.61 -2.69 -0.65
C VAL A 176 -12.94 -2.79 -1.40
N ASN A 177 -13.06 -2.08 -2.53
CA ASN A 177 -14.27 -2.12 -3.37
C ASN A 177 -14.50 -3.51 -4.00
N LEU A 178 -13.45 -4.22 -4.46
CA LEU A 178 -13.55 -5.59 -4.96
C LEU A 178 -14.08 -6.55 -3.89
N HIS A 179 -13.79 -6.28 -2.61
CA HIS A 179 -14.32 -7.05 -1.49
C HIS A 179 -15.78 -6.71 -1.16
N GLY A 180 -16.33 -5.63 -1.72
CA GLY A 180 -17.66 -5.11 -1.38
C GLY A 180 -17.66 -4.35 -0.05
N TYR A 181 -16.51 -3.90 0.40
CA TYR A 181 -16.30 -3.08 1.58
C TYR A 181 -16.16 -1.61 1.18
N LYS A 182 -16.12 -0.70 2.16
CA LYS A 182 -16.00 0.73 1.94
C LYS A 182 -14.77 1.30 2.62
N LEU A 183 -13.96 2.06 1.89
CA LEU A 183 -12.87 2.85 2.45
C LEU A 183 -13.41 4.21 2.89
N GLU A 184 -13.17 4.55 4.15
CA GLU A 184 -13.59 5.82 4.77
C GLU A 184 -12.39 6.52 5.42
N TYR A 185 -12.52 7.82 5.61
CA TYR A 185 -11.54 8.64 6.29
C TYR A 185 -12.22 9.50 7.35
N LYS A 186 -11.58 9.61 8.51
CA LYS A 186 -12.00 10.48 9.61
C LYS A 186 -10.77 11.17 10.20
N TYR A 187 -10.94 12.41 10.62
CA TYR A 187 -9.95 13.12 11.42
C TYR A 187 -10.54 13.52 12.76
N GLU A 188 -9.86 13.19 13.85
CA GLU A 188 -10.32 13.48 15.21
C GLU A 188 -9.12 13.53 16.16
N ASP A 189 -9.09 14.53 17.02
CA ASP A 189 -8.07 14.70 18.09
C ASP A 189 -6.62 14.58 17.59
N GLY A 190 -6.28 15.23 16.47
CA GLY A 190 -4.93 15.20 15.88
C GLY A 190 -4.54 13.87 15.26
N LYS A 191 -5.50 13.01 14.98
CA LYS A 191 -5.28 11.69 14.41
C LYS A 191 -6.07 11.51 13.12
N ASN A 192 -5.40 10.87 12.16
CA ASN A 192 -5.98 10.41 10.91
C ASN A 192 -6.43 8.95 11.08
N TYR A 193 -7.66 8.66 10.70
CA TYR A 193 -8.25 7.32 10.70
C TYR A 193 -8.58 6.93 9.27
N PHE A 194 -7.92 5.91 8.74
CA PHE A 194 -8.34 5.23 7.52
C PHE A 194 -9.08 3.96 7.92
N ILE A 195 -10.31 3.82 7.46
CA ILE A 195 -11.25 2.82 7.95
C ILE A 195 -11.71 1.95 6.78
N ILE A 196 -11.51 0.64 6.88
CA ILE A 196 -12.17 -0.33 6.02
C ILE A 196 -13.44 -0.75 6.75
N ASN A 197 -14.57 -0.24 6.28
CA ASN A 197 -15.89 -0.57 6.81
C ASN A 197 -16.41 -1.85 6.11
N MET A 198 -16.68 -2.90 6.89
CA MET A 198 -17.10 -4.20 6.40
C MET A 198 -18.60 -4.44 6.57
N MET A 199 -19.32 -3.51 7.21
CA MET A 199 -20.78 -3.56 7.30
C MET A 199 -21.40 -3.27 5.92
N LYS A 200 -22.46 -4.02 5.59
CA LYS A 200 -23.24 -3.85 4.36
C LYS A 200 -24.34 -2.80 4.55
#